data_5080ec64253dfd05ff7a06f26aa271ae
#
_entry.id   5080ec64253dfd05ff7a06f26aa271ae
#
_cell.length_a   1.000
_cell.length_b   1.000
_cell.length_c   1.000
_cell.angle_alpha   90.00
_cell.angle_beta   90.00
_cell.angle_gamma   90.00
#
_symmetry.space_group_name_H-M   'P 1'
#
loop_
_entity.id
_entity.type
_entity.pdbx_description
1 polymer ?
#
loop_
_entity_poly.entity_id
_entity_poly.type
_entity_poly.pdbx_seq_one_letter_code
_entity_poly.pdbx_strand_id
1 'polypeptide(L)'
;MKHLTLYISLFYLIGCNLFQGQQQAGESVAVEEKQVEVFVPVQKELYVIKEGAIKYKIPDINVKAQSQYSYGEPLWVVGVSKHFYKCNEGNEEEYILKEDADNYEKLKLTQEELEESNFILKGRQKNSTTGSLSTYLSISLITKQEYQKAIKNKVDFFIRDTLTFQKKDKVLSIVCEEAVVKFKDIIGELSRVDESYEYIGRIDTLNQYVVSSQVGDGYGEITIDKRSGRKITFDHLPFISPNRKHLFMITTEIYSEPDNFSLYKVESTNPFVSKLIITAELSNWKIYNIEENDVFFSKNGYLYASINPINSFLDSKGELNKQRMYIKIGIRN
;
A
#
# COMPACT_ATOMS: atom_id res chain seq x y z
N MET A 1 -19.44 -55.59 -22.33
CA MET A 1 -19.57 -56.20 -23.67
C MET A 1 -18.71 -55.42 -24.64
N LYS A 2 -17.64 -56.13 -25.13
CA LYS A 2 -17.18 -56.16 -26.55
C LYS A 2 -16.60 -54.82 -27.08
N HIS A 3 -15.44 -54.70 -27.67
CA HIS A 3 -14.31 -55.53 -28.20
C HIS A 3 -13.17 -54.50 -28.44
N LEU A 4 -12.02 -54.70 -28.01
CA LEU A 4 -10.74 -55.23 -28.49
C LEU A 4 -10.62 -55.28 -30.02
N THR A 5 -9.70 -54.51 -30.60
CA THR A 5 -8.95 -54.95 -31.81
C THR A 5 -7.58 -54.29 -31.87
N LEU A 6 -6.62 -55.15 -31.85
CA LEU A 6 -5.18 -55.02 -32.00
C LEU A 6 -4.83 -55.07 -33.50
N TYR A 7 -3.94 -54.20 -34.02
CA TYR A 7 -3.21 -54.47 -35.24
C TYR A 7 -1.73 -54.17 -35.13
N ILE A 8 -0.98 -55.21 -35.15
CA ILE A 8 0.48 -55.29 -35.35
C ILE A 8 0.70 -55.45 -36.87
N SER A 9 1.62 -54.68 -37.46
CA SER A 9 2.21 -55.03 -38.75
C SER A 9 3.71 -54.67 -38.75
N LEU A 10 4.44 -55.73 -38.77
CA LEU A 10 5.89 -55.87 -38.92
C LEU A 10 6.24 -55.83 -40.41
N PHE A 11 7.18 -54.99 -40.81
CA PHE A 11 7.91 -55.22 -42.09
C PHE A 11 9.38 -54.95 -41.94
N TYR A 12 10.14 -56.05 -42.00
CA TYR A 12 11.58 -56.07 -42.33
C TYR A 12 11.76 -55.89 -43.79
N LEU A 13 12.74 -55.10 -44.21
CA LEU A 13 13.55 -55.44 -45.40
C LEU A 13 14.95 -54.82 -45.32
N ILE A 14 15.86 -55.69 -45.50
CA ILE A 14 17.33 -55.59 -45.56
C ILE A 14 17.70 -54.98 -46.92
N GLY A 15 18.69 -54.09 -46.93
CA GLY A 15 19.34 -53.64 -48.12
C GLY A 15 20.70 -53.03 -47.84
N CYS A 16 21.75 -53.85 -47.92
CA CYS A 16 23.14 -53.40 -48.05
C CYS A 16 23.36 -52.74 -49.38
N ASN A 17 24.08 -51.61 -49.45
CA ASN A 17 25.20 -51.44 -50.39
C ASN A 17 26.01 -50.14 -50.18
N LEU A 18 27.28 -50.35 -50.03
CA LEU A 18 28.44 -49.71 -50.66
C LEU A 18 28.75 -48.23 -50.47
N PHE A 19 29.80 -48.06 -49.68
CA PHE A 19 30.93 -47.14 -49.81
C PHE A 19 30.86 -46.10 -50.92
N GLN A 20 30.85 -44.84 -50.56
CA GLN A 20 31.71 -43.79 -51.11
C GLN A 20 32.01 -42.73 -50.09
N GLY A 21 33.28 -42.58 -49.81
CA GLY A 21 33.78 -41.57 -48.87
C GLY A 21 33.63 -40.17 -49.45
N GLN A 22 32.93 -39.32 -48.72
CA GLN A 22 33.10 -37.89 -48.83
C GLN A 22 33.52 -37.40 -47.42
N GLN A 23 34.74 -36.88 -47.36
CA GLN A 23 35.20 -36.04 -46.24
C GLN A 23 34.28 -34.81 -46.19
N GLN A 24 33.28 -34.84 -45.30
CA GLN A 24 32.66 -33.63 -44.82
C GLN A 24 33.63 -32.97 -43.82
N ALA A 25 34.11 -31.80 -44.21
CA ALA A 25 34.79 -30.89 -43.31
C ALA A 25 33.91 -30.72 -42.08
N GLY A 26 34.46 -31.08 -40.92
CA GLY A 26 33.80 -30.85 -39.64
C GLY A 26 33.61 -29.35 -39.48
N GLU A 27 32.36 -28.88 -39.59
CA GLU A 27 31.97 -27.63 -38.98
C GLU A 27 32.22 -27.80 -37.48
N SER A 28 33.29 -27.13 -37.03
CA SER A 28 33.50 -26.91 -35.60
C SER A 28 32.31 -26.08 -35.12
N VAL A 29 31.31 -26.74 -34.55
CA VAL A 29 30.34 -26.06 -33.73
C VAL A 29 31.15 -25.41 -32.59
N ALA A 30 31.35 -24.10 -32.72
CA ALA A 30 31.93 -23.33 -31.65
C ALA A 30 30.99 -23.53 -30.43
N VAL A 31 31.41 -24.35 -29.50
CA VAL A 31 30.78 -24.42 -28.18
C VAL A 31 31.03 -23.05 -27.57
N GLU A 32 30.02 -22.18 -27.60
CA GLU A 32 30.07 -20.93 -26.83
C GLU A 32 30.40 -21.33 -25.39
N GLU A 33 31.60 -21.01 -24.94
CA GLU A 33 32.00 -21.16 -23.55
C GLU A 33 30.97 -20.41 -22.71
N LYS A 34 30.17 -21.11 -21.96
CA LYS A 34 29.20 -20.57 -21.02
C LYS A 34 29.99 -19.69 -20.04
N GLN A 35 29.89 -18.37 -20.19
CA GLN A 35 30.56 -17.43 -19.26
C GLN A 35 29.99 -17.68 -17.88
N VAL A 36 30.80 -18.26 -16.99
CA VAL A 36 30.44 -18.45 -15.59
C VAL A 36 30.50 -17.10 -14.90
N GLU A 37 29.37 -16.61 -14.43
CA GLU A 37 29.29 -15.38 -13.63
C GLU A 37 30.00 -15.58 -12.28
N VAL A 38 31.00 -14.74 -12.01
CA VAL A 38 31.74 -14.72 -10.73
C VAL A 38 31.17 -13.62 -9.85
N PHE A 39 30.69 -13.99 -8.66
CA PHE A 39 30.08 -13.08 -7.72
C PHE A 39 31.05 -12.60 -6.66
N VAL A 40 31.14 -11.29 -6.48
CA VAL A 40 31.80 -10.64 -5.34
C VAL A 40 30.75 -10.44 -4.24
N PRO A 41 30.99 -10.89 -3.01
CA PRO A 41 30.07 -10.71 -1.89
C PRO A 41 29.83 -9.22 -1.62
N VAL A 42 28.57 -8.86 -1.40
CA VAL A 42 28.12 -7.54 -0.97
C VAL A 42 26.91 -7.70 -0.02
N GLN A 43 26.57 -6.65 0.69
CA GLN A 43 25.34 -6.61 1.49
C GLN A 43 24.73 -5.22 1.29
N LYS A 44 23.66 -5.15 0.52
CA LYS A 44 22.94 -3.89 0.28
C LYS A 44 21.48 -4.15 -0.11
N GLU A 45 20.64 -3.18 0.18
CA GLU A 45 19.28 -3.14 -0.31
C GLU A 45 19.24 -2.37 -1.63
N LEU A 46 18.54 -2.94 -2.60
CA LEU A 46 18.21 -2.28 -3.87
C LEU A 46 16.71 -2.45 -4.12
N TYR A 47 16.23 -1.78 -5.15
CA TYR A 47 14.83 -1.81 -5.56
C TYR A 47 14.73 -2.12 -7.06
N VAL A 48 13.73 -2.86 -7.44
CA VAL A 48 13.41 -3.13 -8.84
C VAL A 48 12.93 -1.82 -9.48
N ILE A 49 13.66 -1.35 -10.49
CA ILE A 49 13.40 -0.06 -11.16
C ILE A 49 12.79 -0.20 -12.56
N LYS A 50 12.49 -1.42 -12.97
CA LYS A 50 11.94 -1.74 -14.30
C LYS A 50 10.75 -2.69 -14.20
N GLU A 51 9.66 -2.32 -14.86
CA GLU A 51 8.49 -3.19 -14.96
C GLU A 51 8.82 -4.49 -15.68
N GLY A 52 8.34 -5.62 -15.12
CA GLY A 52 8.55 -6.94 -15.70
C GLY A 52 10.00 -7.43 -15.65
N ALA A 53 10.82 -6.90 -14.73
CA ALA A 53 12.17 -7.40 -14.49
C ALA A 53 12.15 -8.90 -14.20
N ILE A 54 13.03 -9.65 -14.85
CA ILE A 54 13.03 -11.12 -14.79
C ILE A 54 13.70 -11.60 -13.50
N LYS A 55 13.04 -12.56 -12.85
CA LYS A 55 13.57 -13.33 -11.72
C LYS A 55 14.26 -14.58 -12.27
N TYR A 56 15.58 -14.63 -12.21
CA TYR A 56 16.38 -15.75 -12.71
C TYR A 56 16.72 -16.71 -11.55
N LYS A 57 16.59 -18.01 -11.79
CA LYS A 57 17.06 -19.05 -10.84
C LYS A 57 18.55 -19.40 -11.01
N ILE A 58 19.12 -19.07 -12.15
CA ILE A 58 20.57 -19.14 -12.42
C ILE A 58 20.98 -17.87 -13.20
N PRO A 59 22.22 -17.38 -13.05
CA PRO A 59 22.68 -16.15 -13.67
C PRO A 59 23.03 -16.35 -15.17
N ASP A 60 22.01 -16.60 -15.98
CA ASP A 60 22.14 -16.85 -17.42
C ASP A 60 20.95 -16.20 -18.14
N ILE A 61 21.21 -15.21 -18.98
CA ILE A 61 20.19 -14.46 -19.73
C ILE A 61 19.45 -15.30 -20.76
N ASN A 62 20.02 -16.46 -21.17
CA ASN A 62 19.42 -17.35 -22.16
C ASN A 62 18.40 -18.33 -21.54
N VAL A 63 18.29 -18.36 -20.21
CA VAL A 63 17.31 -19.21 -19.51
C VAL A 63 15.94 -18.57 -19.59
N LYS A 64 14.94 -19.39 -19.93
CA LYS A 64 13.54 -18.95 -19.97
C LYS A 64 13.10 -18.44 -18.59
N ALA A 65 12.57 -17.22 -18.57
CA ALA A 65 11.98 -16.62 -17.38
C ALA A 65 10.88 -17.51 -16.78
N GLN A 66 10.91 -17.73 -15.47
CA GLN A 66 9.86 -18.46 -14.75
C GLN A 66 8.92 -17.52 -14.03
N SER A 67 9.42 -16.36 -13.58
CA SER A 67 8.66 -15.34 -12.87
C SER A 67 9.29 -13.96 -13.10
N GLN A 68 8.60 -12.93 -12.62
CA GLN A 68 9.05 -11.54 -12.72
C GLN A 68 8.99 -10.91 -11.32
N TYR A 69 9.85 -9.94 -11.11
CA TYR A 69 9.78 -9.03 -9.99
C TYR A 69 8.75 -7.92 -10.28
N SER A 70 8.14 -7.40 -9.24
CA SER A 70 7.27 -6.24 -9.32
C SER A 70 8.09 -4.94 -9.25
N TYR A 71 7.68 -3.90 -9.96
CA TYR A 71 8.29 -2.59 -9.84
C TYR A 71 8.24 -2.09 -8.38
N GLY A 72 9.34 -1.56 -7.87
CA GLY A 72 9.47 -1.10 -6.50
C GLY A 72 9.74 -2.20 -5.47
N GLU A 73 9.77 -3.48 -5.85
CA GLU A 73 10.06 -4.59 -4.93
C GLU A 73 11.46 -4.45 -4.32
N PRO A 74 11.60 -4.48 -2.98
CA PRO A 74 12.90 -4.38 -2.31
C PRO A 74 13.66 -5.70 -2.39
N LEU A 75 14.95 -5.61 -2.67
CA LEU A 75 15.85 -6.75 -2.85
C LEU A 75 16.99 -6.70 -1.84
N TRP A 76 17.21 -7.77 -1.09
CA TRP A 76 18.42 -7.94 -0.30
C TRP A 76 19.52 -8.59 -1.14
N VAL A 77 20.45 -7.77 -1.63
CA VAL A 77 21.55 -8.19 -2.51
C VAL A 77 22.71 -8.69 -1.69
N VAL A 78 23.16 -9.93 -1.94
CA VAL A 78 24.28 -10.59 -1.26
C VAL A 78 25.50 -10.83 -2.14
N GLY A 79 25.39 -10.60 -3.45
CA GLY A 79 26.49 -10.74 -4.39
C GLY A 79 26.29 -9.89 -5.65
N VAL A 80 27.40 -9.51 -6.27
CA VAL A 80 27.41 -8.75 -7.54
C VAL A 80 28.39 -9.40 -8.51
N SER A 81 27.95 -9.65 -9.73
CA SER A 81 28.77 -10.09 -10.85
C SER A 81 28.87 -9.01 -11.92
N LYS A 82 29.37 -9.37 -13.11
CA LYS A 82 29.40 -8.45 -14.23
C LYS A 82 28.00 -7.99 -14.66
N HIS A 83 27.04 -8.90 -14.76
CA HIS A 83 25.72 -8.63 -15.32
C HIS A 83 24.58 -8.75 -14.30
N PHE A 84 24.77 -9.48 -13.18
CA PHE A 84 23.72 -9.82 -12.25
C PHE A 84 23.98 -9.31 -10.84
N TYR A 85 22.91 -9.05 -10.12
CA TYR A 85 22.86 -9.11 -8.66
C TYR A 85 22.35 -10.49 -8.24
N LYS A 86 22.95 -11.02 -7.16
CA LYS A 86 22.49 -12.21 -6.46
C LYS A 86 21.72 -11.76 -5.23
N CYS A 87 20.49 -12.19 -5.12
CA CYS A 87 19.58 -11.86 -4.05
C CYS A 87 19.28 -13.10 -3.21
N ASN A 88 18.98 -12.89 -1.92
CA ASN A 88 18.44 -13.92 -1.05
C ASN A 88 16.96 -13.61 -0.78
N GLU A 89 16.08 -14.53 -1.14
CA GLU A 89 14.68 -14.53 -0.75
C GLU A 89 14.43 -15.78 0.13
N GLY A 90 14.38 -15.57 1.44
CA GLY A 90 14.29 -16.67 2.39
C GLY A 90 15.50 -17.61 2.30
N ASN A 91 15.27 -18.86 1.85
CA ASN A 91 16.31 -19.89 1.66
C ASN A 91 16.70 -20.09 0.17
N GLU A 92 16.14 -19.31 -0.76
CA GLU A 92 16.41 -19.46 -2.17
C GLU A 92 17.33 -18.35 -2.69
N GLU A 93 18.24 -18.73 -3.59
CA GLU A 93 19.07 -17.78 -4.32
C GLU A 93 18.38 -17.40 -5.62
N GLU A 94 18.27 -16.11 -5.86
CA GLU A 94 17.70 -15.56 -7.07
C GLU A 94 18.62 -14.51 -7.66
N TYR A 95 18.44 -14.23 -8.94
CA TYR A 95 19.29 -13.30 -9.66
C TYR A 95 18.44 -12.33 -10.47
N ILE A 96 18.89 -11.08 -10.55
CA ILE A 96 18.28 -10.02 -11.35
C ILE A 96 19.38 -9.33 -12.18
N LEU A 97 19.06 -8.84 -13.36
CA LEU A 97 19.99 -8.02 -14.14
C LEU A 97 20.30 -6.71 -13.40
N LYS A 98 21.55 -6.29 -13.44
CA LYS A 98 21.98 -5.07 -12.77
C LYS A 98 21.30 -3.81 -13.28
N GLU A 99 20.92 -3.79 -14.54
CA GLU A 99 20.19 -2.67 -15.14
C GLU A 99 18.73 -2.57 -14.70
N ASP A 100 18.18 -3.63 -14.10
CA ASP A 100 16.79 -3.71 -13.68
C ASP A 100 16.61 -3.37 -12.18
N ALA A 101 17.71 -3.19 -11.42
CA ALA A 101 17.68 -2.83 -9.99
C ALA A 101 18.69 -1.75 -9.62
N ASP A 102 18.27 -0.78 -8.78
CA ASP A 102 19.10 0.33 -8.34
C ASP A 102 18.66 0.80 -6.94
N ASN A 103 19.30 1.86 -6.45
CA ASN A 103 18.93 2.48 -5.18
C ASN A 103 17.52 3.08 -5.22
N TYR A 104 16.93 3.24 -4.04
CA TYR A 104 15.57 3.78 -3.85
C TYR A 104 15.31 5.10 -4.61
N GLU A 105 16.30 5.99 -4.70
CA GLU A 105 16.19 7.30 -5.37
C GLU A 105 15.90 7.20 -6.88
N LYS A 106 16.03 5.99 -7.45
CA LYS A 106 15.67 5.70 -8.85
C LYS A 106 14.22 5.31 -9.03
N LEU A 107 13.52 4.97 -7.96
CA LEU A 107 12.08 4.75 -8.01
C LEU A 107 11.36 6.05 -8.39
N LYS A 108 10.34 5.92 -9.20
CA LYS A 108 9.51 7.04 -9.66
C LYS A 108 8.06 6.63 -9.71
N LEU A 109 7.19 7.57 -9.40
CA LEU A 109 5.77 7.47 -9.70
C LEU A 109 5.45 8.53 -10.75
N THR A 110 4.80 8.11 -11.82
CA THR A 110 4.31 9.02 -12.85
C THR A 110 3.05 9.74 -12.37
N GLN A 111 2.66 10.80 -13.07
CA GLN A 111 1.42 11.51 -12.75
C GLN A 111 0.19 10.61 -12.95
N GLU A 112 0.23 9.73 -13.95
CA GLU A 112 -0.83 8.76 -14.22
C GLU A 112 -0.97 7.76 -13.06
N GLU A 113 0.11 7.17 -12.60
CA GLU A 113 0.12 6.25 -11.44
C GLU A 113 -0.37 6.92 -10.16
N LEU A 114 -0.06 8.20 -9.94
CA LEU A 114 -0.56 8.96 -8.79
C LEU A 114 -2.07 9.21 -8.85
N GLU A 115 -2.63 9.32 -10.04
CA GLU A 115 -4.04 9.65 -10.24
C GLU A 115 -4.93 8.43 -10.46
N GLU A 116 -4.36 7.29 -10.86
CA GLU A 116 -5.10 6.06 -11.08
C GLU A 116 -5.62 5.47 -9.76
N SER A 117 -6.88 5.12 -9.73
CA SER A 117 -7.51 4.50 -8.57
C SER A 117 -8.78 3.72 -8.95
N ASN A 118 -9.18 2.83 -8.08
CA ASN A 118 -10.47 2.16 -8.15
C ASN A 118 -11.50 2.93 -7.32
N PHE A 119 -12.56 3.43 -7.96
CA PHE A 119 -13.63 4.13 -7.25
C PHE A 119 -14.62 3.15 -6.63
N ILE A 120 -14.82 3.28 -5.33
CA ILE A 120 -15.81 2.48 -4.60
C ILE A 120 -17.14 3.24 -4.61
N LEU A 121 -18.08 2.79 -5.43
CA LEU A 121 -19.41 3.38 -5.51
C LEU A 121 -20.29 2.90 -4.35
N LYS A 122 -20.92 3.85 -3.64
CA LYS A 122 -21.81 3.58 -2.49
C LYS A 122 -22.91 2.59 -2.85
N GLY A 123 -23.00 1.47 -2.11
CA GLY A 123 -24.12 0.53 -2.17
C GLY A 123 -24.02 -0.62 -3.16
N ARG A 124 -22.93 -0.79 -3.88
CA ARG A 124 -22.68 -1.97 -4.72
C ARG A 124 -21.38 -2.65 -4.27
N GLN A 125 -21.52 -3.75 -3.58
CA GLN A 125 -20.41 -4.68 -3.42
C GLN A 125 -19.93 -5.10 -4.82
N LYS A 126 -18.64 -4.87 -5.12
CA LYS A 126 -17.87 -5.41 -6.26
C LYS A 126 -17.96 -4.73 -7.64
N ASN A 127 -18.36 -3.49 -7.80
CA ASN A 127 -18.06 -2.80 -9.06
C ASN A 127 -17.17 -1.59 -8.78
N SER A 128 -15.86 -1.84 -8.55
CA SER A 128 -14.86 -0.79 -8.66
C SER A 128 -14.72 -0.40 -10.13
N THR A 129 -14.82 0.87 -10.43
CA THR A 129 -14.56 1.41 -11.76
C THR A 129 -13.21 2.10 -11.69
N THR A 130 -12.24 1.62 -12.45
CA THR A 130 -10.96 2.31 -12.60
C THR A 130 -11.21 3.70 -13.16
N GLY A 131 -10.60 4.70 -12.55
CA GLY A 131 -10.75 6.09 -12.94
C GLY A 131 -9.61 6.95 -12.46
N SER A 132 -9.61 8.23 -12.89
CA SER A 132 -8.60 9.19 -12.48
C SER A 132 -9.10 10.08 -11.34
N LEU A 133 -8.29 10.20 -10.29
CA LEU A 133 -8.52 11.13 -9.17
C LEU A 133 -8.51 12.59 -9.60
N SER A 134 -7.97 12.92 -10.77
CA SER A 134 -7.81 14.29 -11.25
C SER A 134 -9.11 15.06 -11.36
N THR A 135 -10.26 14.39 -11.40
CA THR A 135 -11.58 15.05 -11.35
C THR A 135 -11.83 15.72 -9.98
N TYR A 136 -11.34 15.14 -8.90
CA TYR A 136 -11.62 15.56 -7.52
C TYR A 136 -10.43 16.18 -6.83
N LEU A 137 -9.24 15.75 -7.21
CA LEU A 137 -7.98 16.10 -6.54
C LEU A 137 -6.94 16.55 -7.56
N SER A 138 -6.03 17.41 -7.12
CA SER A 138 -4.74 17.64 -7.79
C SER A 138 -3.65 17.00 -6.92
N ILE A 139 -2.96 16.00 -7.45
CA ILE A 139 -1.90 15.30 -6.73
C ILE A 139 -0.58 15.62 -7.42
N SER A 140 0.47 15.90 -6.65
CA SER A 140 1.80 16.13 -7.21
C SER A 140 2.89 15.67 -6.26
N LEU A 141 3.93 15.05 -6.81
CA LEU A 141 5.16 14.77 -6.08
C LEU A 141 5.82 16.08 -5.67
N ILE A 142 6.42 16.07 -4.49
CA ILE A 142 7.15 17.19 -3.93
C ILE A 142 8.48 16.73 -3.34
N THR A 143 9.38 17.66 -3.09
CA THR A 143 10.64 17.34 -2.42
C THR A 143 10.43 17.15 -0.91
N LYS A 144 11.32 16.37 -0.28
CA LYS A 144 11.39 16.25 1.19
C LYS A 144 11.49 17.62 1.87
N GLN A 145 12.21 18.54 1.27
CA GLN A 145 12.38 19.90 1.80
C GLN A 145 11.05 20.68 1.78
N GLU A 146 10.28 20.58 0.70
CA GLU A 146 8.95 21.21 0.62
C GLU A 146 8.00 20.63 1.67
N TYR A 147 8.01 19.29 1.82
CA TYR A 147 7.23 18.59 2.85
C TYR A 147 7.59 19.07 4.26
N GLN A 148 8.87 19.11 4.60
CA GLN A 148 9.34 19.59 5.90
C GLN A 148 9.00 21.07 6.18
N LYS A 149 9.00 21.91 5.14
CA LYS A 149 8.51 23.28 5.24
C LYS A 149 7.02 23.35 5.53
N ALA A 150 6.23 22.45 4.91
CA ALA A 150 4.79 22.39 5.11
C ALA A 150 4.40 21.93 6.52
N ILE A 151 5.15 21.02 7.15
CA ILE A 151 4.95 20.57 8.54
C ILE A 151 4.93 21.75 9.51
N LYS A 152 5.79 22.75 9.33
CA LYS A 152 5.85 23.95 10.19
C LYS A 152 4.54 24.77 10.17
N ASN A 153 3.69 24.54 9.19
CA ASN A 153 2.38 25.17 9.01
C ASN A 153 1.24 24.17 9.12
N LYS A 154 1.47 23.01 9.72
CA LYS A 154 0.46 21.98 9.99
C LYS A 154 -0.73 22.61 10.72
N VAL A 155 -1.91 22.18 10.34
CA VAL A 155 -3.17 22.54 11.01
C VAL A 155 -3.71 21.29 11.68
N ASP A 156 -3.98 21.40 12.97
CA ASP A 156 -4.66 20.37 13.73
C ASP A 156 -5.85 21.02 14.44
N PHE A 157 -7.02 20.43 14.31
CA PHE A 157 -8.24 20.87 14.96
C PHE A 157 -8.64 19.97 16.13
N PHE A 158 -7.91 18.89 16.35
CA PHE A 158 -8.16 18.01 17.49
C PHE A 158 -7.55 18.58 18.76
N ILE A 159 -8.39 18.86 19.74
CA ILE A 159 -7.98 19.34 21.06
C ILE A 159 -7.98 18.15 21.99
N ARG A 160 -6.80 17.68 22.37
CA ARG A 160 -6.63 16.61 23.37
C ARG A 160 -7.16 17.11 24.72
N ASP A 161 -8.04 16.33 25.30
CA ASP A 161 -8.65 16.61 26.59
C ASP A 161 -9.15 15.28 27.18
N THR A 162 -8.55 14.86 28.25
CA THR A 162 -8.93 13.61 28.95
C THR A 162 -9.61 13.88 30.29
N LEU A 163 -9.81 15.15 30.62
CA LEU A 163 -10.30 15.56 31.97
C LEU A 163 -11.77 15.95 31.99
N THR A 164 -12.32 16.45 30.86
CA THR A 164 -13.71 16.95 30.83
C THR A 164 -14.72 15.83 31.12
N PHE A 165 -14.50 14.62 30.63
CA PHE A 165 -15.36 13.47 30.92
C PHE A 165 -14.49 12.31 31.41
N GLN A 166 -14.77 11.85 32.62
CA GLN A 166 -14.08 10.73 33.23
C GLN A 166 -15.02 9.56 33.44
N LYS A 167 -14.49 8.35 33.32
CA LYS A 167 -15.23 7.13 33.65
C LYS A 167 -15.54 7.05 35.14
N LYS A 168 -16.74 6.60 35.46
CA LYS A 168 -17.14 6.18 36.79
C LYS A 168 -17.76 4.80 36.70
N ASP A 169 -17.27 3.87 37.51
CA ASP A 169 -17.77 2.48 37.53
C ASP A 169 -17.83 1.81 36.15
N LYS A 170 -16.75 1.97 35.37
CA LYS A 170 -16.65 1.48 33.98
C LYS A 170 -17.65 2.10 33.00
N VAL A 171 -18.29 3.21 33.38
CA VAL A 171 -19.22 3.94 32.50
C VAL A 171 -18.65 5.31 32.18
N LEU A 172 -18.43 5.60 30.92
CA LEU A 172 -18.14 6.92 30.41
C LEU A 172 -19.47 7.59 30.02
N SER A 173 -19.75 8.75 30.58
CA SER A 173 -20.96 9.53 30.30
C SER A 173 -20.59 10.86 29.67
N ILE A 174 -20.96 11.06 28.40
CA ILE A 174 -20.73 12.30 27.64
C ILE A 174 -22.02 13.11 27.68
N VAL A 175 -21.98 14.27 28.32
CA VAL A 175 -23.12 15.18 28.38
C VAL A 175 -23.13 16.07 27.16
N CYS A 176 -24.18 15.97 26.36
CA CYS A 176 -24.48 16.82 25.21
C CYS A 176 -25.62 17.79 25.55
N GLU A 177 -25.90 18.75 24.67
CA GLU A 177 -26.96 19.73 24.92
C GLU A 177 -28.35 19.10 25.08
N GLU A 178 -28.66 18.13 24.20
CA GLU A 178 -30.00 17.50 24.09
C GLU A 178 -30.00 16.03 24.61
N ALA A 179 -28.83 15.45 24.93
CA ALA A 179 -28.72 14.05 25.30
C ALA A 179 -27.53 13.76 26.24
N VAL A 180 -27.60 12.60 26.90
CA VAL A 180 -26.43 12.00 27.57
C VAL A 180 -26.08 10.69 26.87
N VAL A 181 -24.91 10.62 26.31
CA VAL A 181 -24.39 9.41 25.63
C VAL A 181 -23.56 8.61 26.61
N LYS A 182 -23.89 7.32 26.77
CA LYS A 182 -23.19 6.43 27.68
C LYS A 182 -22.45 5.34 26.92
N PHE A 183 -21.23 5.04 27.37
CA PHE A 183 -20.41 3.91 26.95
C PHE A 183 -20.07 3.11 28.21
N LYS A 184 -20.26 1.80 28.15
CA LYS A 184 -19.96 0.91 29.25
C LYS A 184 -18.88 -0.07 28.83
N ASP A 185 -17.78 -0.13 29.55
CA ASP A 185 -16.77 -1.13 29.33
C ASP A 185 -17.35 -2.52 29.60
N ILE A 186 -17.02 -3.47 28.73
CA ILE A 186 -17.38 -4.88 28.85
C ILE A 186 -16.05 -5.63 29.06
N ILE A 187 -15.95 -6.39 30.14
CA ILE A 187 -14.86 -7.33 30.33
C ILE A 187 -15.38 -8.68 29.86
N GLY A 188 -14.75 -9.23 28.85
CA GLY A 188 -15.14 -10.50 28.25
C GLY A 188 -15.02 -11.65 29.24
N GLU A 189 -16.08 -12.40 29.41
CA GLU A 189 -16.02 -13.79 29.87
C GLU A 189 -15.78 -14.64 28.63
N LEU A 190 -15.43 -15.91 28.78
CA LEU A 190 -14.96 -16.89 27.77
C LEU A 190 -15.61 -16.86 26.36
N SER A 191 -16.63 -16.05 26.11
CA SER A 191 -17.34 -15.92 24.83
C SER A 191 -17.62 -14.48 24.38
N ARG A 192 -17.14 -13.48 25.08
CA ARG A 192 -17.33 -12.05 24.74
C ARG A 192 -16.00 -11.37 24.53
N VAL A 193 -15.99 -10.45 23.58
CA VAL A 193 -14.87 -9.59 23.28
C VAL A 193 -14.82 -8.45 24.31
N ASP A 194 -13.65 -8.13 24.83
CA ASP A 194 -13.45 -6.96 25.68
C ASP A 194 -13.75 -5.68 24.90
N GLU A 195 -14.50 -4.77 25.53
CA GLU A 195 -14.77 -3.44 25.00
C GLU A 195 -14.36 -2.39 26.03
N SER A 196 -13.64 -1.37 25.59
CA SER A 196 -13.29 -0.23 26.44
C SER A 196 -13.43 1.08 25.68
N TYR A 197 -13.77 2.15 26.40
CA TYR A 197 -14.05 3.46 25.83
C TYR A 197 -13.42 4.55 26.66
N GLU A 198 -12.73 5.51 26.05
CA GLU A 198 -12.12 6.64 26.74
C GLU A 198 -12.39 7.96 26.02
N TYR A 199 -12.76 8.99 26.77
CA TYR A 199 -12.81 10.33 26.23
C TYR A 199 -11.38 10.84 26.00
N ILE A 200 -11.07 11.24 24.78
CA ILE A 200 -9.72 11.65 24.38
C ILE A 200 -9.64 13.12 23.94
N GLY A 201 -10.78 13.78 23.74
CA GLY A 201 -10.76 15.16 23.34
C GLY A 201 -11.97 15.63 22.53
N ARG A 202 -11.78 16.72 21.80
CA ARG A 202 -12.85 17.36 21.02
C ARG A 202 -12.35 18.01 19.75
N ILE A 203 -13.27 18.21 18.82
CA ILE A 203 -13.07 18.95 17.57
C ILE A 203 -14.11 20.08 17.54
N ASP A 204 -13.75 21.22 18.13
CA ASP A 204 -14.69 22.35 18.29
C ASP A 204 -15.19 22.88 16.93
N THR A 205 -14.34 22.85 15.91
CA THR A 205 -14.69 23.30 14.56
C THR A 205 -15.77 22.45 13.88
N LEU A 206 -15.99 21.23 14.33
CA LEU A 206 -17.03 20.31 13.85
C LEU A 206 -18.14 20.09 14.90
N ASN A 207 -18.04 20.76 16.04
CA ASN A 207 -18.96 20.58 17.17
C ASN A 207 -19.01 19.12 17.67
N GLN A 208 -17.82 18.46 17.80
CA GLN A 208 -17.73 17.04 18.14
C GLN A 208 -16.91 16.83 19.43
N TYR A 209 -17.35 15.90 20.28
CA TYR A 209 -16.51 15.18 21.23
C TYR A 209 -15.91 13.95 20.57
N VAL A 210 -14.80 13.46 21.11
CA VAL A 210 -14.09 12.28 20.60
C VAL A 210 -13.85 11.27 21.71
N VAL A 211 -14.25 10.04 21.46
CA VAL A 211 -14.05 8.89 22.33
C VAL A 211 -13.24 7.85 21.56
N SER A 212 -12.15 7.36 22.13
CA SER A 212 -11.49 6.16 21.63
C SER A 212 -12.29 4.94 22.03
N SER A 213 -12.32 3.93 21.17
CA SER A 213 -12.93 2.63 21.42
C SER A 213 -11.94 1.53 21.10
N GLN A 214 -11.86 0.55 21.97
CA GLN A 214 -11.14 -0.70 21.72
C GLN A 214 -12.14 -1.84 21.85
N VAL A 215 -12.21 -2.69 20.83
CA VAL A 215 -13.10 -3.87 20.80
C VAL A 215 -12.24 -5.06 20.36
N GLY A 216 -11.84 -5.90 21.33
CA GLY A 216 -10.81 -6.93 21.12
C GLY A 216 -9.50 -6.29 20.70
N ASP A 217 -8.97 -6.73 19.56
CA ASP A 217 -7.76 -6.19 18.95
C ASP A 217 -8.03 -4.96 18.06
N GLY A 218 -9.30 -4.64 17.82
CA GLY A 218 -9.72 -3.49 16.99
C GLY A 218 -9.70 -2.19 17.79
N TYR A 219 -9.19 -1.14 17.16
CA TYR A 219 -9.17 0.23 17.67
C TYR A 219 -9.94 1.16 16.72
N GLY A 220 -10.62 2.15 17.28
CA GLY A 220 -11.32 3.15 16.50
C GLY A 220 -11.69 4.39 17.30
N GLU A 221 -12.10 5.45 16.60
CA GLU A 221 -12.58 6.67 17.21
C GLU A 221 -14.07 6.89 16.92
N ILE A 222 -14.78 7.30 17.95
CA ILE A 222 -16.19 7.65 17.89
C ILE A 222 -16.30 9.16 18.12
N THR A 223 -16.81 9.87 17.13
CA THR A 223 -17.18 11.26 17.31
C THR A 223 -18.63 11.37 17.74
N ILE A 224 -18.93 12.34 18.60
CA ILE A 224 -20.23 12.56 19.18
C ILE A 224 -20.61 14.01 18.99
N ASP A 225 -21.69 14.26 18.26
CA ASP A 225 -22.22 15.60 18.09
C ASP A 225 -22.61 16.21 19.44
N LYS A 226 -22.01 17.37 19.77
CA LYS A 226 -22.15 18.00 21.08
C LYS A 226 -23.57 18.42 21.40
N ARG A 227 -24.39 18.66 20.36
CA ARG A 227 -25.78 19.02 20.54
C ARG A 227 -26.66 17.79 20.71
N SER A 228 -26.72 16.95 19.67
CA SER A 228 -27.68 15.86 19.57
C SER A 228 -27.23 14.56 20.25
N GLY A 229 -25.95 14.38 20.52
CA GLY A 229 -25.38 13.12 20.99
C GLY A 229 -25.26 12.05 19.89
N ARG A 230 -25.48 12.39 18.60
CA ARG A 230 -25.34 11.45 17.49
C ARG A 230 -23.89 10.99 17.36
N LYS A 231 -23.71 9.68 17.28
CA LYS A 231 -22.41 9.02 17.13
C LYS A 231 -22.07 8.79 15.66
N ILE A 232 -20.79 8.96 15.33
CA ILE A 232 -20.19 8.53 14.07
C ILE A 232 -18.89 7.83 14.41
N THR A 233 -18.74 6.57 13.98
CA THR A 233 -17.51 5.79 14.19
C THR A 233 -16.59 5.95 13.01
N PHE A 234 -15.30 6.12 13.27
CA PHE A 234 -14.21 6.15 12.30
C PHE A 234 -13.14 5.15 12.72
N ASP A 235 -12.41 4.60 11.77
CA ASP A 235 -11.20 3.82 12.07
C ASP A 235 -10.09 4.74 12.59
N HIS A 236 -10.01 5.95 12.03
CA HIS A 236 -9.12 7.03 12.46
C HIS A 236 -9.81 8.39 12.32
N LEU A 237 -9.37 9.38 13.11
CA LEU A 237 -9.91 10.73 13.00
C LEU A 237 -9.67 11.31 11.60
N PRO A 238 -10.66 12.00 11.03
CA PRO A 238 -10.53 12.63 9.73
C PRO A 238 -9.55 13.81 9.77
N PHE A 239 -8.77 13.98 8.72
CA PHE A 239 -8.02 15.20 8.46
C PHE A 239 -8.97 16.29 8.01
N ILE A 240 -8.98 17.43 8.70
CA ILE A 240 -9.90 18.53 8.45
C ILE A 240 -9.19 19.61 7.64
N SER A 241 -9.74 19.98 6.50
CA SER A 241 -9.17 21.07 5.69
C SER A 241 -9.17 22.42 6.45
N PRO A 242 -8.19 23.31 6.23
CA PRO A 242 -8.09 24.60 6.94
C PRO A 242 -9.34 25.49 6.80
N ASN A 243 -10.04 25.41 5.68
CA ASN A 243 -11.29 26.10 5.45
C ASN A 243 -12.52 25.41 6.09
N ARG A 244 -12.32 24.24 6.76
CA ARG A 244 -13.33 23.43 7.45
C ARG A 244 -14.45 22.90 6.55
N LYS A 245 -14.27 22.93 5.23
CA LYS A 245 -15.29 22.52 4.26
C LYS A 245 -15.16 21.04 3.84
N HIS A 246 -14.01 20.42 4.11
CA HIS A 246 -13.76 19.05 3.68
C HIS A 246 -13.10 18.23 4.80
N LEU A 247 -13.41 16.94 4.79
CA LEU A 247 -12.75 15.92 5.61
C LEU A 247 -12.09 14.92 4.67
N PHE A 248 -10.88 14.54 5.00
CA PHE A 248 -10.13 13.52 4.30
C PHE A 248 -9.89 12.36 5.27
N MET A 249 -10.32 11.16 4.92
CA MET A 249 -10.12 9.95 5.70
C MET A 249 -9.23 9.01 4.94
N ILE A 250 -8.30 8.39 5.62
CA ILE A 250 -7.34 7.43 5.07
C ILE A 250 -7.38 6.19 5.95
N THR A 251 -7.57 5.04 5.32
CA THR A 251 -7.42 3.72 5.94
C THR A 251 -6.21 3.05 5.30
N THR A 252 -5.17 2.80 6.10
CA THR A 252 -3.92 2.17 5.67
C THR A 252 -3.85 0.76 6.23
N GLU A 253 -3.78 -0.22 5.35
CA GLU A 253 -3.55 -1.62 5.70
C GLU A 253 -2.08 -1.98 5.44
N ILE A 254 -1.32 -2.26 6.51
CA ILE A 254 0.14 -2.41 6.42
C ILE A 254 0.54 -3.60 5.54
N TYR A 255 -0.14 -4.74 5.68
CA TYR A 255 0.33 -6.02 5.15
C TYR A 255 -0.50 -6.60 3.99
N SER A 256 -1.63 -6.02 3.61
CA SER A 256 -2.52 -6.66 2.66
C SER A 256 -3.11 -5.73 1.62
N GLU A 257 -4.21 -5.12 1.93
CA GLU A 257 -5.04 -4.41 0.96
C GLU A 257 -4.43 -3.07 0.50
N PRO A 258 -4.81 -2.57 -0.67
CA PRO A 258 -4.51 -1.19 -1.04
C PRO A 258 -5.17 -0.20 -0.08
N ASP A 259 -4.55 0.96 0.07
CA ASP A 259 -5.09 2.01 0.92
C ASP A 259 -6.37 2.58 0.34
N ASN A 260 -7.31 2.84 1.23
CA ASN A 260 -8.54 3.54 0.89
C ASN A 260 -8.50 4.97 1.40
N PHE A 261 -8.99 5.89 0.60
CA PHE A 261 -9.28 7.20 1.10
C PHE A 261 -10.72 7.62 0.77
N SER A 262 -11.27 8.47 1.62
CA SER A 262 -12.58 9.06 1.40
C SER A 262 -12.53 10.57 1.59
N LEU A 263 -13.13 11.30 0.65
CA LEU A 263 -13.29 12.74 0.72
C LEU A 263 -14.76 13.08 1.00
N TYR A 264 -15.00 13.88 2.02
CA TYR A 264 -16.31 14.36 2.40
C TYR A 264 -16.37 15.88 2.32
N LYS A 265 -17.55 16.41 1.94
CA LYS A 265 -17.90 17.81 2.10
C LYS A 265 -18.63 17.99 3.43
N VAL A 266 -18.23 18.97 4.22
CA VAL A 266 -18.97 19.40 5.42
C VAL A 266 -20.11 20.33 4.95
N GLU A 267 -21.34 19.93 5.23
CA GLU A 267 -22.55 20.70 4.89
C GLU A 267 -23.01 21.57 6.06
N SER A 268 -22.83 21.08 7.29
CA SER A 268 -23.15 21.79 8.52
C SER A 268 -22.25 21.31 9.66
N THR A 269 -21.96 22.19 10.60
CA THR A 269 -21.25 21.86 11.84
C THR A 269 -22.14 21.82 13.07
N ASN A 270 -23.38 22.32 12.99
CA ASN A 270 -24.34 22.30 14.09
C ASN A 270 -25.79 22.17 13.55
N PRO A 271 -26.40 20.98 13.58
CA PRO A 271 -25.75 19.68 13.88
C PRO A 271 -24.74 19.32 12.80
N PHE A 272 -23.77 18.48 13.14
CA PHE A 272 -22.74 18.05 12.18
C PHE A 272 -23.36 17.18 11.07
N VAL A 273 -23.17 17.62 9.82
CA VAL A 273 -23.60 16.90 8.62
C VAL A 273 -22.45 16.92 7.60
N SER A 274 -22.08 15.76 7.12
CA SER A 274 -21.13 15.62 6.02
C SER A 274 -21.69 14.74 4.90
N LYS A 275 -21.27 15.03 3.68
CA LYS A 275 -21.65 14.28 2.47
C LYS A 275 -20.40 13.68 1.83
N LEU A 276 -20.41 12.39 1.60
CA LEU A 276 -19.36 11.71 0.85
C LEU A 276 -19.32 12.23 -0.58
N ILE A 277 -18.14 12.66 -1.02
CA ILE A 277 -17.85 13.06 -2.41
C ILE A 277 -17.35 11.82 -3.17
N ILE A 278 -16.30 11.16 -2.66
CA ILE A 278 -15.66 10.01 -3.29
C ILE A 278 -15.05 9.10 -2.24
N THR A 279 -15.08 7.81 -2.49
CA THR A 279 -14.19 6.82 -1.88
C THR A 279 -13.41 6.15 -3.00
N ALA A 280 -12.09 6.05 -2.83
CA ALA A 280 -11.20 5.46 -3.81
C ALA A 280 -10.16 4.58 -3.13
N GLU A 281 -9.78 3.51 -3.83
CA GLU A 281 -8.72 2.59 -3.49
C GLU A 281 -7.50 2.92 -4.37
N LEU A 282 -6.34 3.12 -3.73
CA LEU A 282 -5.12 3.50 -4.42
C LEU A 282 -4.47 2.27 -5.07
N SER A 283 -4.19 2.32 -6.37
CA SER A 283 -3.74 1.15 -7.14
C SER A 283 -2.23 0.96 -7.14
N ASN A 284 -1.46 2.06 -7.13
CA ASN A 284 -0.03 2.01 -7.43
C ASN A 284 0.88 2.44 -6.26
N TRP A 285 0.28 3.03 -5.23
CA TRP A 285 1.02 3.59 -4.10
C TRP A 285 0.23 3.51 -2.80
N LYS A 286 0.95 3.56 -1.67
CA LYS A 286 0.40 3.55 -0.32
C LYS A 286 0.76 4.82 0.43
N ILE A 287 -0.14 5.25 1.32
CA ILE A 287 0.06 6.40 2.20
C ILE A 287 0.54 5.89 3.55
N TYR A 288 1.62 6.45 4.07
CA TYR A 288 1.95 6.27 5.47
C TYR A 288 1.00 7.12 6.33
N ASN A 289 0.27 6.49 7.21
CA ASN A 289 -0.64 7.13 8.18
C ASN A 289 -0.44 6.49 9.56
N ILE A 290 0.81 6.41 9.99
CA ILE A 290 1.25 5.66 11.17
C ILE A 290 1.90 6.60 12.17
N GLU A 291 2.73 7.53 11.69
CA GLU A 291 3.40 8.52 12.51
C GLU A 291 2.67 9.87 12.45
N GLU A 292 2.80 10.67 13.50
CA GLU A 292 2.07 11.94 13.69
C GLU A 292 2.11 12.90 12.48
N ASN A 293 3.19 12.91 11.73
CA ASN A 293 3.37 13.84 10.62
C ASN A 293 3.34 13.16 9.24
N ASP A 294 2.90 11.91 9.17
CA ASP A 294 2.81 11.20 7.89
C ASP A 294 1.77 11.83 6.95
N VAL A 295 0.65 12.31 7.53
CA VAL A 295 -0.41 13.00 6.80
C VAL A 295 -0.88 14.23 7.60
N PHE A 296 -1.03 15.35 6.93
CA PHE A 296 -1.54 16.57 7.56
C PHE A 296 -2.01 17.60 6.52
N PHE A 297 -2.97 18.44 6.90
CA PHE A 297 -3.22 19.68 6.19
C PHE A 297 -2.28 20.78 6.65
N SER A 298 -1.80 21.58 5.70
CA SER A 298 -1.08 22.82 5.99
C SER A 298 -1.99 24.03 5.78
N LYS A 299 -1.66 25.15 6.42
CA LYS A 299 -2.42 26.42 6.33
C LYS A 299 -2.68 26.91 4.91
N ASN A 300 -1.88 26.47 3.93
CA ASN A 300 -2.06 26.80 2.51
C ASN A 300 -3.19 26.01 1.82
N GLY A 301 -3.88 25.11 2.55
CA GLY A 301 -5.05 24.37 2.06
C GLY A 301 -4.74 23.03 1.41
N TYR A 302 -3.48 22.67 1.24
CA TYR A 302 -3.09 21.35 0.71
C TYR A 302 -2.97 20.31 1.83
N LEU A 303 -3.39 19.09 1.54
CA LEU A 303 -3.02 17.90 2.31
C LEU A 303 -1.64 17.45 1.84
N TYR A 304 -0.77 17.14 2.78
CA TYR A 304 0.56 16.58 2.53
C TYR A 304 0.59 15.15 3.07
N ALA A 305 1.24 14.26 2.33
CA ALA A 305 1.39 12.88 2.75
C ALA A 305 2.77 12.32 2.38
N SER A 306 3.29 11.43 3.23
CA SER A 306 4.41 10.56 2.88
C SER A 306 3.86 9.28 2.25
N ILE A 307 4.49 8.83 1.16
CA ILE A 307 4.01 7.71 0.34
C ILE A 307 5.18 6.85 -0.14
N ASN A 308 4.85 5.65 -0.64
CA ASN A 308 5.75 4.85 -1.47
C ASN A 308 4.95 4.11 -2.55
N PRO A 309 5.59 3.67 -3.66
CA PRO A 309 5.04 2.64 -4.52
C PRO A 309 4.60 1.44 -3.67
N ILE A 310 3.52 0.78 -4.03
CA ILE A 310 2.89 -0.26 -3.20
C ILE A 310 3.88 -1.35 -2.76
N ASN A 311 4.76 -1.80 -3.68
CA ASN A 311 5.72 -2.86 -3.40
C ASN A 311 6.94 -2.40 -2.58
N SER A 312 7.19 -1.09 -2.46
CA SER A 312 8.27 -0.53 -1.63
C SER A 312 7.76 0.11 -0.33
N PHE A 313 6.52 -0.15 0.05
CA PHE A 313 5.97 0.30 1.33
C PHE A 313 6.69 -0.33 2.52
N LEU A 314 7.06 -1.60 2.39
CA LEU A 314 7.96 -2.30 3.31
C LEU A 314 9.35 -2.39 2.69
N ASP A 315 10.38 -2.49 3.53
CA ASP A 315 11.75 -2.78 3.12
C ASP A 315 12.00 -4.29 2.92
N SER A 316 13.20 -4.68 2.51
CA SER A 316 13.58 -6.07 2.29
C SER A 316 13.55 -6.96 3.54
N LYS A 317 13.33 -6.40 4.73
CA LYS A 317 13.16 -7.10 6.00
C LYS A 317 11.70 -7.22 6.41
N GLY A 318 10.77 -6.67 5.62
CA GLY A 318 9.36 -6.59 5.95
C GLY A 318 9.01 -5.52 7.00
N GLU A 319 9.94 -4.59 7.28
CA GLU A 319 9.68 -3.43 8.12
C GLU A 319 9.19 -2.24 7.27
N LEU A 320 8.52 -1.27 7.91
CA LEU A 320 8.13 -0.03 7.23
C LEU A 320 9.35 0.67 6.63
N ASN A 321 9.30 0.91 5.33
CA ASN A 321 10.40 1.54 4.64
C ASN A 321 10.65 2.96 5.18
N LYS A 322 11.89 3.26 5.56
CA LYS A 322 12.31 4.57 6.08
C LYS A 322 12.55 5.59 4.97
N GLN A 323 12.80 5.12 3.76
CA GLN A 323 12.90 5.96 2.58
C GLN A 323 11.51 6.22 2.04
N ARG A 324 11.15 7.47 1.77
CA ARG A 324 9.80 7.88 1.43
C ARG A 324 9.78 8.94 0.35
N MET A 325 8.78 8.88 -0.50
CA MET A 325 8.36 9.95 -1.39
C MET A 325 7.34 10.84 -0.69
N TYR A 326 7.12 12.02 -1.20
CA TYR A 326 6.20 13.00 -0.61
C TYR A 326 5.30 13.57 -1.67
N ILE A 327 4.04 13.77 -1.30
CA ILE A 327 3.03 14.39 -2.18
C ILE A 327 2.33 15.55 -1.48
N LYS A 328 1.77 16.41 -2.31
CA LYS A 328 0.73 17.35 -1.90
C LYS A 328 -0.54 17.10 -2.69
N ILE A 329 -1.67 17.19 -2.02
CA ILE A 329 -3.00 16.95 -2.55
C ILE A 329 -3.82 18.22 -2.38
N GLY A 330 -4.32 18.76 -3.47
CA GLY A 330 -5.29 19.85 -3.50
C GLY A 330 -6.69 19.32 -3.82
N ILE A 331 -7.71 19.82 -3.13
CA ILE A 331 -9.11 19.48 -3.41
C ILE A 331 -9.59 20.39 -4.54
N ARG A 332 -10.12 19.82 -5.61
CA ARG A 332 -10.75 20.56 -6.70
C ARG A 332 -12.21 20.87 -6.35
N ASN A 333 -12.65 22.08 -6.65
CA ASN A 333 -14.02 22.56 -6.40
C ASN A 333 -14.99 22.13 -7.50
#